data_ad9ab35407d56df450d9453cf9613208
#
_entry.id   ad9ab35407d56df450d9453cf9613208
#
_cell.length_a   1.000
_cell.length_b   1.000
_cell.length_c   1.000
_cell.angle_alpha   90.00
_cell.angle_beta   90.00
_cell.angle_gamma   90.00
#
_symmetry.space_group_name_H-M   'P 1'
#
loop_
_entity.id
_entity.type
_entity.pdbx_description
1 polymer ?
#
loop_
_entity_poly.entity_id
_entity_poly.type
_entity_poly.pdbx_seq_one_letter_code
_entity_poly.pdbx_strand_id
1 'polypeptide(L)'
;TKKSAKTKTKKLTYTLKVAKVGVALSGDSVVAIGSTTKLTNTKKNSSRAKITYTSSDDSIATVAADGTVTGVKAGKATITAKITVGKDSATTTKDVEVKNYVLSTVAQNKLTELTATVTGNTKNLKPTDFVVKNETTNVVYPVSKVSVDSKDASKVTLTLFSELKDAATYDVTLDGITKTFVASDGKVASIGLDNVTIPAATETEVKLVSKDANGVIVKEVSYPSSDSTYDFTIDTKGNGYTS
;
A
#
# COMPACT_ATOMS: atom_id res chain seq x y z
N THR A 1 68.27 61.88 1.74
CA THR A 1 67.59 61.15 0.65
C THR A 1 66.68 60.09 1.26
N LYS A 2 65.34 60.35 1.31
CA LYS A 2 64.33 59.37 1.73
C LYS A 2 64.11 58.34 0.61
N LYS A 3 64.46 57.08 0.85
CA LYS A 3 64.09 55.97 -0.03
C LYS A 3 62.56 55.73 0.07
N SER A 4 61.84 56.01 -1.03
CA SER A 4 60.43 55.67 -1.19
C SER A 4 60.29 54.14 -1.21
N ALA A 5 59.57 53.57 -0.26
CA ALA A 5 59.22 52.14 -0.25
C ALA A 5 58.17 51.87 -1.35
N LYS A 6 58.53 51.15 -2.40
CA LYS A 6 57.62 50.64 -3.41
C LYS A 6 56.67 49.63 -2.79
N THR A 7 55.43 50.00 -2.57
CA THR A 7 54.38 49.06 -2.16
C THR A 7 54.10 48.05 -3.30
N LYS A 8 54.49 46.79 -3.10
CA LYS A 8 54.15 45.73 -4.05
C LYS A 8 52.71 45.28 -3.78
N THR A 9 51.79 45.66 -4.70
CA THR A 9 50.43 45.17 -4.70
C THR A 9 50.43 43.72 -5.21
N LYS A 10 50.04 42.77 -4.31
CA LYS A 10 49.91 41.37 -4.67
C LYS A 10 48.45 41.16 -5.13
N LYS A 11 48.24 40.87 -6.41
CA LYS A 11 46.92 40.55 -6.93
C LYS A 11 46.59 39.09 -6.57
N LEU A 12 45.62 38.87 -5.68
CA LEU A 12 45.08 37.54 -5.40
C LEU A 12 43.90 37.29 -6.38
N THR A 13 44.01 36.23 -7.14
CA THR A 13 42.92 35.80 -8.04
C THR A 13 42.29 34.56 -7.42
N TYR A 14 41.00 34.62 -7.10
CA TYR A 14 40.20 33.49 -6.65
C TYR A 14 39.33 33.03 -7.80
N THR A 15 39.35 31.71 -8.06
CA THR A 15 38.40 31.09 -8.98
C THR A 15 37.28 30.51 -8.16
N LEU A 16 36.10 31.15 -8.15
CA LEU A 16 34.90 30.60 -7.58
C LEU A 16 34.29 29.58 -8.57
N LYS A 17 34.33 28.31 -8.24
CA LYS A 17 33.52 27.31 -8.93
C LYS A 17 32.08 27.37 -8.35
N VAL A 18 31.17 27.99 -9.08
CA VAL A 18 29.75 27.95 -8.77
C VAL A 18 29.22 26.58 -9.20
N ALA A 19 28.84 25.76 -8.23
CA ALA A 19 28.23 24.44 -8.50
C ALA A 19 26.80 24.62 -9.01
N LYS A 20 26.46 23.94 -10.12
CA LYS A 20 25.13 24.02 -10.73
C LYS A 20 24.06 23.55 -9.73
N VAL A 21 22.95 24.28 -9.69
CA VAL A 21 21.75 23.88 -8.96
C VAL A 21 21.14 22.63 -9.60
N GLY A 22 20.54 21.77 -8.79
CA GLY A 22 19.88 20.55 -9.24
C GLY A 22 18.66 20.22 -8.38
N VAL A 23 17.74 19.47 -8.94
CA VAL A 23 16.58 18.93 -8.25
C VAL A 23 16.33 17.50 -8.73
N ALA A 24 15.93 16.62 -7.81
CA ALA A 24 15.44 15.27 -8.11
C ALA A 24 14.09 15.06 -7.42
N LEU A 25 13.23 14.26 -8.03
CA LEU A 25 11.94 13.83 -7.48
C LEU A 25 11.97 12.34 -7.16
N SER A 26 11.39 11.97 -6.02
CA SER A 26 11.14 10.60 -5.59
C SER A 26 9.71 10.50 -5.04
N GLY A 27 9.23 9.27 -4.85
CA GLY A 27 7.87 8.98 -4.39
C GLY A 27 7.16 8.02 -5.34
N ASP A 28 5.94 7.62 -5.01
CA ASP A 28 5.16 6.69 -5.82
C ASP A 28 4.78 7.33 -7.16
N SER A 29 4.80 6.50 -8.20
CA SER A 29 4.41 6.88 -9.57
C SER A 29 3.00 6.43 -9.95
N VAL A 30 2.27 5.80 -9.03
CA VAL A 30 0.90 5.34 -9.25
C VAL A 30 0.02 5.87 -8.13
N VAL A 31 -1.14 6.42 -8.48
CA VAL A 31 -2.14 6.96 -7.55
C VAL A 31 -3.54 6.59 -8.02
N ALA A 32 -4.46 6.30 -7.09
CA ALA A 32 -5.85 6.05 -7.46
C ALA A 32 -6.62 7.37 -7.66
N ILE A 33 -7.67 7.33 -8.48
CA ILE A 33 -8.60 8.48 -8.64
C ILE A 33 -9.14 8.88 -7.26
N GLY A 34 -9.11 10.18 -6.97
CA GLY A 34 -9.54 10.77 -5.70
C GLY A 34 -8.56 10.61 -4.55
N SER A 35 -7.44 9.91 -4.75
CA SER A 35 -6.38 9.71 -3.76
C SER A 35 -5.17 10.59 -4.02
N THR A 36 -4.25 10.64 -3.07
CA THR A 36 -3.04 11.45 -3.17
C THR A 36 -1.78 10.62 -2.98
N THR A 37 -0.70 11.04 -3.63
CA THR A 37 0.66 10.60 -3.35
C THR A 37 1.57 11.80 -3.13
N LYS A 38 2.64 11.62 -2.34
CA LYS A 38 3.58 12.70 -2.03
C LYS A 38 4.85 12.52 -2.83
N LEU A 39 5.16 13.49 -3.69
CA LEU A 39 6.48 13.59 -4.30
C LEU A 39 7.39 14.39 -3.38
N THR A 40 8.52 13.79 -3.02
CA THR A 40 9.58 14.44 -2.27
C THR A 40 10.66 14.96 -3.22
N ASN A 41 11.26 16.10 -2.89
CA ASN A 41 12.32 16.67 -3.68
C ASN A 41 13.64 16.67 -2.91
N THR A 42 14.73 16.42 -3.65
CA THR A 42 16.10 16.61 -3.15
C THR A 42 16.74 17.72 -3.95
N LYS A 43 17.11 18.83 -3.26
CA LYS A 43 17.77 19.99 -3.87
C LYS A 43 19.29 19.83 -3.75
N LYS A 44 19.99 20.03 -4.86
CA LYS A 44 21.46 20.02 -4.89
C LYS A 44 21.97 21.45 -5.02
N ASN A 45 22.94 21.82 -4.16
CA ASN A 45 23.59 23.13 -4.13
C ASN A 45 22.67 24.32 -3.89
N SER A 46 21.47 24.11 -3.31
CA SER A 46 20.56 25.20 -2.97
C SER A 46 19.47 24.82 -1.98
N SER A 47 19.77 24.92 -0.68
CA SER A 47 18.79 24.72 0.38
C SER A 47 17.69 25.80 0.39
N ARG A 48 17.98 27.01 -0.11
CA ARG A 48 17.09 28.18 -0.13
C ARG A 48 16.33 28.35 -1.44
N ALA A 49 16.48 27.43 -2.41
CA ALA A 49 15.79 27.52 -3.69
C ALA A 49 14.28 27.44 -3.52
N LYS A 50 13.55 28.33 -4.16
CA LYS A 50 12.11 28.19 -4.36
C LYS A 50 11.87 27.05 -5.34
N ILE A 51 10.99 26.12 -5.00
CA ILE A 51 10.53 25.05 -5.87
C ILE A 51 9.10 25.34 -6.34
N THR A 52 8.82 25.04 -7.59
CA THR A 52 7.47 25.06 -8.17
C THR A 52 7.19 23.74 -8.85
N TYR A 53 5.95 23.30 -8.80
CA TYR A 53 5.48 22.08 -9.45
C TYR A 53 4.43 22.42 -10.48
N THR A 54 4.41 21.68 -11.58
CA THR A 54 3.37 21.74 -12.62
C THR A 54 3.06 20.35 -13.13
N SER A 55 1.82 20.11 -13.49
CA SER A 55 1.39 18.91 -14.19
C SER A 55 1.34 19.17 -15.69
N SER A 56 1.58 18.15 -16.50
CA SER A 56 1.38 18.21 -17.94
C SER A 56 -0.11 18.19 -18.33
N ASP A 57 -0.96 17.63 -17.44
CA ASP A 57 -2.41 17.54 -17.64
C ASP A 57 -3.14 17.49 -16.29
N ASP A 58 -3.70 18.63 -15.87
CA ASP A 58 -4.44 18.76 -14.63
C ASP A 58 -5.78 18.01 -14.64
N SER A 59 -6.29 17.61 -15.81
CA SER A 59 -7.49 16.77 -15.91
C SER A 59 -7.22 15.31 -15.54
N ILE A 60 -5.95 14.88 -15.57
CA ILE A 60 -5.50 13.54 -15.18
C ILE A 60 -4.96 13.57 -13.75
N ALA A 61 -4.02 14.47 -13.47
CA ALA A 61 -3.43 14.60 -12.14
C ALA A 61 -3.09 16.06 -11.85
N THR A 62 -3.45 16.56 -10.69
CA THR A 62 -3.05 17.88 -10.20
C THR A 62 -1.88 17.76 -9.24
N VAL A 63 -1.10 18.84 -9.08
CA VAL A 63 0.00 18.89 -8.12
C VAL A 63 -0.04 20.16 -7.28
N ALA A 64 0.02 20.02 -5.96
CA ALA A 64 0.08 21.13 -5.03
C ALA A 64 1.51 21.68 -4.88
N ALA A 65 1.62 22.90 -4.32
CA ALA A 65 2.90 23.59 -4.12
C ALA A 65 3.88 22.83 -3.20
N ASP A 66 3.38 21.92 -2.38
CA ASP A 66 4.17 21.08 -1.50
C ASP A 66 4.60 19.75 -2.13
N GLY A 67 4.24 19.48 -3.40
CA GLY A 67 4.52 18.26 -4.14
C GLY A 67 3.51 17.13 -3.93
N THR A 68 2.34 17.40 -3.30
CA THR A 68 1.24 16.43 -3.20
C THR A 68 0.53 16.34 -4.55
N VAL A 69 0.50 15.15 -5.14
CA VAL A 69 -0.18 14.84 -6.39
C VAL A 69 -1.52 14.20 -6.09
N THR A 70 -2.59 14.68 -6.73
CA THR A 70 -3.94 14.13 -6.61
C THR A 70 -4.36 13.53 -7.95
N GLY A 71 -4.82 12.26 -7.94
CA GLY A 71 -5.40 11.61 -9.10
C GLY A 71 -6.80 12.14 -9.40
N VAL A 72 -7.06 12.57 -10.63
CA VAL A 72 -8.36 13.13 -11.07
C VAL A 72 -9.08 12.17 -12.00
N LYS A 73 -8.38 11.63 -13.00
CA LYS A 73 -8.92 10.73 -14.02
C LYS A 73 -7.84 9.73 -14.42
N ALA A 74 -8.25 8.50 -14.73
CA ALA A 74 -7.32 7.47 -15.20
C ALA A 74 -6.54 7.93 -16.44
N GLY A 75 -5.23 7.75 -16.42
CA GLY A 75 -4.31 8.20 -17.46
C GLY A 75 -2.91 8.44 -16.93
N LYS A 76 -2.06 9.07 -17.74
CA LYS A 76 -0.68 9.42 -17.38
C LYS A 76 -0.48 10.92 -17.46
N ALA A 77 0.18 11.47 -16.45
CA ALA A 77 0.62 12.86 -16.43
C ALA A 77 2.07 12.93 -15.99
N THR A 78 2.81 13.91 -16.52
CA THR A 78 4.19 14.17 -16.11
C THR A 78 4.21 15.36 -15.16
N ILE A 79 4.71 15.13 -13.94
CA ILE A 79 4.90 16.19 -12.95
C ILE A 79 6.30 16.77 -13.13
N THR A 80 6.37 18.06 -13.34
CA THR A 80 7.62 18.82 -13.47
C THR A 80 7.88 19.61 -12.20
N ALA A 81 9.06 19.42 -11.60
CA ALA A 81 9.56 20.28 -10.53
C ALA A 81 10.66 21.21 -11.07
N LYS A 82 10.53 22.50 -10.80
CA LYS A 82 11.51 23.52 -11.16
C LYS A 82 11.99 24.24 -9.92
N ILE A 83 13.32 24.29 -9.74
CA ILE A 83 13.95 25.15 -8.74
C ILE A 83 14.57 26.36 -9.41
N THR A 84 14.56 27.50 -8.71
CA THR A 84 15.17 28.75 -9.20
C THR A 84 15.96 29.39 -8.06
N VAL A 85 17.19 29.84 -8.37
CA VAL A 85 18.08 30.56 -7.47
C VAL A 85 18.75 31.68 -8.24
N GLY A 86 18.32 32.92 -7.98
CA GLY A 86 18.81 34.06 -8.77
C GLY A 86 18.50 33.87 -10.25
N LYS A 87 19.55 33.78 -11.09
CA LYS A 87 19.43 33.54 -12.52
C LYS A 87 19.53 32.05 -12.92
N ASP A 88 19.91 31.18 -11.99
CA ASP A 88 20.07 29.76 -12.25
C ASP A 88 18.77 28.98 -11.99
N SER A 89 18.51 27.99 -12.80
CA SER A 89 17.37 27.09 -12.63
C SER A 89 17.72 25.65 -12.99
N ALA A 90 17.01 24.70 -12.37
CA ALA A 90 17.05 23.30 -12.75
C ALA A 90 15.63 22.72 -12.73
N THR A 91 15.38 21.79 -13.63
CA THR A 91 14.11 21.08 -13.74
C THR A 91 14.34 19.58 -13.67
N THR A 92 13.34 18.86 -13.16
CA THR A 92 13.24 17.40 -13.22
C THR A 92 11.80 17.02 -13.40
N THR A 93 11.57 15.87 -13.99
CA THR A 93 10.22 15.33 -14.24
C THR A 93 10.04 13.99 -13.59
N LYS A 94 8.79 13.64 -13.30
CA LYS A 94 8.37 12.32 -12.86
C LYS A 94 7.01 12.01 -13.46
N ASP A 95 6.91 10.87 -14.13
CA ASP A 95 5.65 10.38 -14.65
C ASP A 95 4.83 9.79 -13.51
N VAL A 96 3.54 10.11 -13.50
CA VAL A 96 2.53 9.60 -12.58
C VAL A 96 1.41 8.99 -13.40
N GLU A 97 1.06 7.76 -13.08
CA GLU A 97 -0.07 7.05 -13.64
C GLU A 97 -1.24 7.07 -12.65
N VAL A 98 -2.37 7.57 -13.11
CA VAL A 98 -3.62 7.55 -12.35
C VAL A 98 -4.45 6.34 -12.78
N LYS A 99 -4.85 5.52 -11.82
CA LYS A 99 -5.66 4.31 -12.01
C LYS A 99 -6.98 4.41 -11.28
N ASN A 100 -7.97 3.59 -11.68
CA ASN A 100 -9.23 3.51 -10.95
C ASN A 100 -8.99 2.94 -9.54
N TYR A 101 -8.10 1.93 -9.45
CA TYR A 101 -7.75 1.24 -8.21
C TYR A 101 -6.24 1.05 -8.10
N VAL A 102 -5.73 1.08 -6.87
CA VAL A 102 -4.35 0.71 -6.56
C VAL A 102 -4.37 -0.42 -5.55
N LEU A 103 -3.91 -1.61 -5.96
CA LEU A 103 -3.73 -2.78 -5.10
C LEU A 103 -2.40 -2.65 -4.36
N SER A 104 -2.45 -2.54 -3.04
CA SER A 104 -1.27 -2.35 -2.18
C SER A 104 -0.72 -3.65 -1.62
N THR A 105 -1.59 -4.49 -1.05
CA THR A 105 -1.21 -5.77 -0.44
C THR A 105 -2.28 -6.83 -0.67
N VAL A 106 -1.88 -8.09 -0.61
CA VAL A 106 -2.77 -9.25 -0.57
C VAL A 106 -2.24 -10.23 0.47
N ALA A 107 -3.14 -10.83 1.24
CA ALA A 107 -2.84 -11.90 2.19
C ALA A 107 -3.96 -12.93 2.18
N GLN A 108 -3.64 -14.19 2.40
CA GLN A 108 -4.62 -15.25 2.61
C GLN A 108 -5.02 -15.30 4.08
N ASN A 109 -6.33 -15.30 4.36
CA ASN A 109 -6.88 -15.41 5.72
C ASN A 109 -7.63 -16.72 5.94
N LYS A 110 -8.24 -17.29 4.88
CA LYS A 110 -8.79 -18.65 4.88
C LYS A 110 -8.39 -19.35 3.58
N LEU A 111 -8.55 -20.65 3.52
CA LEU A 111 -8.22 -21.40 2.29
C LEU A 111 -8.95 -20.86 1.05
N THR A 112 -10.15 -20.29 1.22
CA THR A 112 -10.97 -19.71 0.16
C THR A 112 -11.06 -18.19 0.22
N GLU A 113 -10.41 -17.51 1.17
CA GLU A 113 -10.55 -16.06 1.34
C GLU A 113 -9.21 -15.36 1.35
N LEU A 114 -9.12 -14.30 0.57
CA LEU A 114 -7.99 -13.37 0.55
C LEU A 114 -8.45 -12.00 1.04
N THR A 115 -7.60 -11.31 1.77
CA THR A 115 -7.76 -9.89 2.10
C THR A 115 -6.83 -9.06 1.23
N ALA A 116 -7.38 -8.14 0.46
CA ALA A 116 -6.65 -7.18 -0.35
C ALA A 116 -6.77 -5.77 0.26
N THR A 117 -5.68 -5.01 0.26
CA THR A 117 -5.73 -3.57 0.56
C THR A 117 -5.77 -2.80 -0.74
N VAL A 118 -6.86 -2.06 -0.96
CA VAL A 118 -7.14 -1.36 -2.22
C VAL A 118 -7.44 0.11 -1.93
N THR A 119 -6.81 1.01 -2.70
CA THR A 119 -7.14 2.44 -2.72
C THR A 119 -7.96 2.75 -3.96
N GLY A 120 -8.96 3.62 -3.84
CA GLY A 120 -9.90 3.97 -4.91
C GLY A 120 -11.36 3.81 -4.46
N ASN A 121 -12.31 3.89 -5.39
CA ASN A 121 -13.73 3.71 -5.07
C ASN A 121 -14.12 2.23 -4.97
N THR A 122 -13.74 1.57 -3.88
CA THR A 122 -13.91 0.13 -3.65
C THR A 122 -15.36 -0.35 -3.67
N LYS A 123 -16.34 0.54 -3.48
CA LYS A 123 -17.79 0.19 -3.53
C LYS A 123 -18.24 -0.36 -4.89
N ASN A 124 -17.51 -0.05 -5.95
CA ASN A 124 -17.83 -0.48 -7.32
C ASN A 124 -17.09 -1.75 -7.76
N LEU A 125 -16.22 -2.31 -6.88
CA LEU A 125 -15.46 -3.52 -7.19
C LEU A 125 -16.36 -4.73 -7.41
N LYS A 126 -16.03 -5.50 -8.44
CA LYS A 126 -16.70 -6.74 -8.82
C LYS A 126 -15.71 -7.90 -8.80
N PRO A 127 -16.18 -9.15 -8.66
CA PRO A 127 -15.33 -10.33 -8.77
C PRO A 127 -14.49 -10.37 -10.06
N THR A 128 -15.05 -9.92 -11.16
CA THR A 128 -14.38 -9.89 -12.47
C THR A 128 -13.26 -8.88 -12.61
N ASP A 129 -13.14 -7.93 -11.68
CA ASP A 129 -12.05 -6.95 -11.67
C ASP A 129 -10.74 -7.57 -11.17
N PHE A 130 -10.81 -8.72 -10.49
CA PHE A 130 -9.67 -9.44 -9.93
C PHE A 130 -9.33 -10.68 -10.74
N VAL A 131 -8.03 -10.87 -10.98
CA VAL A 131 -7.48 -12.10 -11.51
C VAL A 131 -6.58 -12.72 -10.46
N VAL A 132 -6.95 -13.91 -9.96
CA VAL A 132 -6.12 -14.71 -9.05
C VAL A 132 -5.55 -15.87 -9.85
N LYS A 133 -4.23 -15.99 -9.91
CA LYS A 133 -3.54 -16.95 -10.79
C LYS A 133 -2.38 -17.59 -10.06
N ASN A 134 -2.23 -18.91 -10.19
CA ASN A 134 -1.03 -19.61 -9.74
C ASN A 134 0.15 -19.22 -10.66
N GLU A 135 1.25 -18.75 -10.07
CA GLU A 135 2.39 -18.19 -10.80
C GLU A 135 3.10 -19.25 -11.66
N THR A 136 3.16 -20.50 -11.18
CA THR A 136 3.87 -21.60 -11.87
C THR A 136 3.00 -22.25 -12.95
N THR A 137 1.75 -22.60 -12.60
CA THR A 137 0.87 -23.35 -13.51
C THR A 137 0.06 -22.47 -14.44
N ASN A 138 0.01 -21.17 -14.18
CA ASN A 138 -0.84 -20.18 -14.86
C ASN A 138 -2.36 -20.47 -14.77
N VAL A 139 -2.79 -21.38 -13.91
CA VAL A 139 -4.21 -21.65 -13.67
C VAL A 139 -4.84 -20.47 -12.95
N VAL A 140 -6.00 -20.04 -13.46
CA VAL A 140 -6.79 -18.95 -12.86
C VAL A 140 -7.80 -19.52 -11.88
N TYR A 141 -7.89 -18.89 -10.72
CA TYR A 141 -8.82 -19.20 -9.64
C TYR A 141 -9.87 -18.09 -9.55
N PRO A 142 -11.08 -18.32 -10.06
CA PRO A 142 -12.09 -17.27 -10.13
C PRO A 142 -12.52 -16.78 -8.75
N VAL A 143 -12.74 -15.47 -8.63
CA VAL A 143 -13.33 -14.84 -7.45
C VAL A 143 -14.84 -14.98 -7.55
N SER A 144 -15.48 -15.50 -6.51
CA SER A 144 -16.96 -15.68 -6.45
C SER A 144 -17.64 -14.46 -5.85
N LYS A 145 -16.99 -13.79 -4.89
CA LYS A 145 -17.55 -12.65 -4.16
C LYS A 145 -16.46 -11.65 -3.79
N VAL A 146 -16.83 -10.38 -3.83
CA VAL A 146 -16.05 -9.26 -3.29
C VAL A 146 -16.85 -8.61 -2.17
N SER A 147 -16.24 -8.41 -1.01
CA SER A 147 -16.86 -7.72 0.13
C SER A 147 -15.92 -6.65 0.65
N VAL A 148 -16.43 -5.43 0.79
CA VAL A 148 -15.68 -4.30 1.34
C VAL A 148 -15.98 -4.19 2.83
N ASP A 149 -14.94 -4.03 3.65
CA ASP A 149 -15.11 -3.85 5.09
C ASP A 149 -15.89 -2.57 5.38
N SER A 150 -16.88 -2.65 6.28
CA SER A 150 -17.77 -1.53 6.60
C SER A 150 -17.11 -0.41 7.41
N LYS A 151 -15.99 -0.73 8.11
CA LYS A 151 -15.25 0.20 8.95
C LYS A 151 -14.01 0.75 8.23
N ASP A 152 -13.46 -0.02 7.29
CA ASP A 152 -12.27 0.33 6.52
C ASP A 152 -12.46 -0.03 5.06
N ALA A 153 -12.93 0.94 4.27
CA ALA A 153 -13.21 0.75 2.85
C ALA A 153 -11.98 0.38 2.01
N SER A 154 -10.77 0.48 2.54
CA SER A 154 -9.56 0.01 1.87
C SER A 154 -9.38 -1.50 1.97
N LYS A 155 -10.03 -2.17 2.93
CA LYS A 155 -9.96 -3.63 3.12
C LYS A 155 -11.06 -4.32 2.33
N VAL A 156 -10.62 -5.18 1.42
CA VAL A 156 -11.48 -5.90 0.50
C VAL A 156 -11.24 -7.40 0.67
N THR A 157 -12.29 -8.14 0.99
CA THR A 157 -12.25 -9.60 1.05
C THR A 157 -12.68 -10.19 -0.28
N LEU A 158 -11.83 -11.05 -0.84
CA LEU A 158 -12.08 -11.82 -2.06
C LEU A 158 -12.38 -13.27 -1.63
N THR A 159 -13.57 -13.76 -1.95
CA THR A 159 -13.93 -15.17 -1.76
C THR A 159 -13.71 -15.92 -3.08
N LEU A 160 -13.00 -17.02 -3.04
CA LEU A 160 -12.71 -17.87 -4.20
C LEU A 160 -13.72 -19.02 -4.28
N PHE A 161 -13.90 -19.60 -5.46
CA PHE A 161 -14.66 -20.85 -5.63
C PHE A 161 -13.90 -22.08 -5.15
N SER A 162 -12.57 -22.01 -5.08
CA SER A 162 -11.70 -23.14 -4.73
C SER A 162 -10.71 -22.76 -3.63
N GLU A 163 -10.36 -23.75 -2.83
CA GLU A 163 -9.33 -23.61 -1.80
C GLU A 163 -7.93 -23.48 -2.43
N LEU A 164 -7.10 -22.63 -1.84
CA LEU A 164 -5.67 -22.53 -2.11
C LEU A 164 -4.93 -23.14 -0.91
N LYS A 165 -4.34 -24.33 -1.10
CA LYS A 165 -3.72 -25.11 -0.03
C LYS A 165 -2.52 -25.95 -0.49
N ASP A 166 -1.80 -25.47 -1.49
CA ASP A 166 -0.69 -26.17 -2.15
C ASP A 166 0.68 -25.56 -1.87
N ALA A 167 0.75 -24.59 -0.96
CA ALA A 167 1.95 -23.81 -0.64
C ALA A 167 2.60 -23.12 -1.87
N ALA A 168 1.85 -22.96 -2.95
CA ALA A 168 2.33 -22.29 -4.16
C ALA A 168 2.22 -20.77 -4.06
N THR A 169 2.95 -20.08 -4.95
CA THR A 169 2.85 -18.63 -5.11
C THR A 169 1.71 -18.28 -6.06
N TYR A 170 0.94 -17.29 -5.67
CA TYR A 170 -0.20 -16.79 -6.42
C TYR A 170 -0.07 -15.29 -6.67
N ASP A 171 -0.45 -14.89 -7.86
CA ASP A 171 -0.62 -13.52 -8.29
C ASP A 171 -2.08 -13.08 -8.12
N VAL A 172 -2.28 -11.91 -7.56
CA VAL A 172 -3.57 -11.20 -7.59
C VAL A 172 -3.39 -9.91 -8.35
N THR A 173 -4.13 -9.76 -9.43
CA THR A 173 -4.08 -8.57 -10.30
C THR A 173 -5.39 -7.80 -10.22
N LEU A 174 -5.28 -6.49 -10.02
CA LEU A 174 -6.38 -5.52 -10.06
C LEU A 174 -5.91 -4.28 -10.83
N ASP A 175 -6.66 -3.86 -11.85
CA ASP A 175 -6.36 -2.67 -12.67
C ASP A 175 -4.90 -2.66 -13.20
N GLY A 176 -4.38 -3.85 -13.57
CA GLY A 176 -3.02 -4.03 -14.06
C GLY A 176 -1.92 -3.96 -12.99
N ILE A 177 -2.27 -3.87 -11.71
CA ILE A 177 -1.31 -3.95 -10.60
C ILE A 177 -1.38 -5.36 -10.02
N THR A 178 -0.23 -6.03 -9.95
CA THR A 178 -0.12 -7.40 -9.43
C THR A 178 0.57 -7.38 -8.07
N LYS A 179 0.05 -8.17 -7.13
CA LYS A 179 0.67 -8.51 -5.85
C LYS A 179 0.69 -10.02 -5.68
N THR A 180 1.76 -10.52 -5.10
CA THR A 180 1.99 -11.94 -4.89
C THR A 180 1.82 -12.32 -3.42
N PHE A 181 1.41 -13.56 -3.16
CA PHE A 181 1.44 -14.17 -1.84
C PHE A 181 1.71 -15.67 -1.97
N VAL A 182 2.16 -16.31 -0.90
CA VAL A 182 2.30 -17.75 -0.82
C VAL A 182 1.07 -18.33 -0.13
N ALA A 183 0.41 -19.28 -0.76
CA ALA A 183 -0.76 -19.93 -0.21
C ALA A 183 -0.39 -20.85 0.97
N SER A 184 -1.36 -21.10 1.85
CA SER A 184 -1.30 -22.11 2.90
C SER A 184 -0.94 -23.50 2.31
N ASP A 185 -0.27 -24.34 3.11
CA ASP A 185 -0.11 -25.76 2.78
C ASP A 185 -1.31 -26.63 3.24
N GLY A 186 -2.31 -25.98 3.84
CA GLY A 186 -3.52 -26.62 4.36
C GLY A 186 -3.32 -27.48 5.61
N LYS A 187 -2.11 -27.49 6.18
CA LYS A 187 -1.82 -28.29 7.38
C LYS A 187 -2.13 -27.52 8.66
N VAL A 188 -2.83 -28.16 9.56
CA VAL A 188 -3.17 -27.55 10.85
C VAL A 188 -1.95 -27.55 11.77
N ALA A 189 -1.58 -26.36 12.24
CA ALA A 189 -0.53 -26.15 13.23
C ALA A 189 -1.09 -25.78 14.61
N SER A 190 -2.28 -25.16 14.66
CA SER A 190 -2.93 -24.78 15.92
C SER A 190 -4.45 -24.87 15.83
N ILE A 191 -5.08 -25.05 16.98
CA ILE A 191 -6.54 -25.02 17.15
C ILE A 191 -6.84 -24.05 18.30
N GLY A 192 -7.84 -23.21 18.13
CA GLY A 192 -8.24 -22.24 19.15
C GLY A 192 -9.54 -21.55 18.82
N LEU A 193 -9.96 -20.67 19.68
CA LEU A 193 -11.12 -19.82 19.44
C LEU A 193 -10.70 -18.67 18.52
N ASP A 194 -11.57 -18.32 17.57
CA ASP A 194 -11.38 -17.07 16.81
C ASP A 194 -11.52 -15.89 17.79
N ASN A 195 -10.84 -14.76 17.49
CA ASN A 195 -10.80 -13.57 18.34
C ASN A 195 -12.22 -13.10 18.68
N VAL A 196 -12.77 -13.60 19.80
CA VAL A 196 -14.11 -13.25 20.27
C VAL A 196 -13.96 -12.33 21.46
N THR A 197 -14.43 -11.07 21.31
CA THR A 197 -14.74 -10.24 22.46
C THR A 197 -16.13 -10.65 22.95
N ILE A 198 -16.21 -11.34 24.06
CA ILE A 198 -17.49 -11.75 24.68
C ILE A 198 -17.93 -10.60 25.60
N PRO A 199 -19.00 -9.85 25.27
CA PRO A 199 -19.56 -8.86 26.15
C PRO A 199 -20.13 -9.56 27.41
N ALA A 200 -19.96 -8.96 28.58
CA ALA A 200 -20.52 -9.50 29.82
C ALA A 200 -22.04 -9.70 29.71
N ALA A 201 -22.54 -10.84 30.15
CA ALA A 201 -23.95 -11.22 30.22
C ALA A 201 -24.68 -11.32 28.85
N THR A 202 -23.97 -11.61 27.77
CA THR A 202 -24.58 -11.89 26.46
C THR A 202 -24.15 -13.28 25.96
N GLU A 203 -25.11 -14.03 25.41
CA GLU A 203 -24.80 -15.21 24.64
C GLU A 203 -24.08 -14.81 23.37
N THR A 204 -22.90 -15.37 23.11
CA THR A 204 -22.10 -15.05 21.94
C THR A 204 -21.71 -16.34 21.23
N GLU A 205 -21.95 -16.40 19.92
CA GLU A 205 -21.49 -17.52 19.09
C GLU A 205 -19.95 -17.54 19.11
N VAL A 206 -19.40 -18.69 19.51
CA VAL A 206 -17.97 -18.92 19.57
C VAL A 206 -17.57 -19.79 18.40
N LYS A 207 -16.56 -19.36 17.64
CA LYS A 207 -16.02 -20.09 16.52
C LYS A 207 -14.71 -20.77 16.90
N LEU A 208 -14.70 -22.10 16.74
CA LEU A 208 -13.47 -22.87 16.83
C LEU A 208 -12.78 -22.84 15.47
N VAL A 209 -11.53 -22.41 15.43
CA VAL A 209 -10.74 -22.34 14.21
C VAL A 209 -9.48 -23.17 14.33
N SER A 210 -9.13 -23.87 13.25
CA SER A 210 -7.82 -24.44 13.07
C SER A 210 -7.03 -23.57 12.09
N LYS A 211 -5.78 -23.26 12.43
CA LYS A 211 -4.89 -22.40 11.64
C LYS A 211 -3.62 -23.17 11.26
N ASP A 212 -3.06 -22.83 10.10
CA ASP A 212 -1.73 -23.26 9.70
C ASP A 212 -0.63 -22.51 10.47
N ALA A 213 0.64 -22.79 10.15
CA ALA A 213 1.79 -22.13 10.77
C ALA A 213 1.87 -20.63 10.49
N ASN A 214 1.23 -20.14 9.44
CA ASN A 214 1.18 -18.74 9.03
C ASN A 214 -0.07 -17.98 9.55
N GLY A 215 -0.94 -18.69 10.29
CA GLY A 215 -2.17 -18.13 10.85
C GLY A 215 -3.36 -18.13 9.88
N VAL A 216 -3.24 -18.75 8.71
CA VAL A 216 -4.36 -18.94 7.78
C VAL A 216 -5.36 -19.94 8.35
N ILE A 217 -6.64 -19.59 8.36
CA ILE A 217 -7.70 -20.47 8.83
C ILE A 217 -7.90 -21.61 7.83
N VAL A 218 -7.58 -22.84 8.27
CA VAL A 218 -7.74 -24.07 7.51
C VAL A 218 -9.17 -24.60 7.63
N LYS A 219 -9.76 -24.54 8.83
CA LYS A 219 -11.14 -24.96 9.10
C LYS A 219 -11.75 -24.09 10.18
N GLU A 220 -13.02 -23.79 10.00
CA GLU A 220 -13.85 -23.06 10.96
C GLU A 220 -15.09 -23.90 11.28
N VAL A 221 -15.41 -24.02 12.56
CA VAL A 221 -16.62 -24.69 13.05
C VAL A 221 -17.34 -23.73 13.98
N SER A 222 -18.60 -23.42 13.63
CA SER A 222 -19.48 -22.62 14.48
C SER A 222 -20.31 -23.56 15.36
N TYR A 223 -20.33 -23.25 16.63
CA TYR A 223 -21.21 -23.91 17.58
C TYR A 223 -22.34 -22.96 17.95
N PRO A 224 -23.60 -23.25 17.60
CA PRO A 224 -24.73 -22.45 18.03
C PRO A 224 -24.87 -22.52 19.55
N SER A 225 -25.21 -21.41 20.19
CA SER A 225 -25.40 -21.28 21.64
C SER A 225 -26.52 -22.21 22.20
N SER A 226 -27.35 -22.76 21.33
CA SER A 226 -28.46 -23.68 21.68
C SER A 226 -28.05 -25.15 21.71
N ASP A 227 -26.79 -25.50 21.36
CA ASP A 227 -26.35 -26.89 21.41
C ASP A 227 -25.83 -27.24 22.83
N SER A 228 -26.71 -27.83 23.66
CA SER A 228 -26.40 -28.23 25.02
C SER A 228 -25.41 -29.41 25.13
N THR A 229 -24.89 -29.90 24.02
CA THR A 229 -23.95 -31.04 23.97
C THR A 229 -22.51 -30.62 24.29
N TYR A 230 -22.21 -29.33 24.24
CA TYR A 230 -20.86 -28.78 24.54
C TYR A 230 -20.97 -27.61 25.51
N ASP A 231 -20.62 -27.86 26.78
CA ASP A 231 -20.50 -26.80 27.79
C ASP A 231 -19.08 -26.23 27.75
N PHE A 232 -18.94 -24.97 27.34
CA PHE A 232 -17.66 -24.25 27.43
C PHE A 232 -17.72 -23.31 28.63
N THR A 233 -16.97 -23.60 29.67
CA THR A 233 -16.81 -22.68 30.79
C THR A 233 -15.59 -21.78 30.54
N ILE A 234 -15.79 -20.47 30.39
CA ILE A 234 -14.70 -19.50 30.33
C ILE A 234 -14.44 -19.02 31.76
N ASP A 235 -13.25 -19.35 32.29
CA ASP A 235 -12.81 -18.77 33.56
C ASP A 235 -12.49 -17.27 33.34
N THR A 236 -13.17 -16.41 34.12
CA THR A 236 -12.93 -14.96 34.13
C THR A 236 -11.52 -14.55 34.56
N LYS A 237 -10.70 -15.51 34.99
CA LYS A 237 -9.26 -15.32 35.29
C LYS A 237 -8.35 -15.57 34.08
N GLY A 238 -8.90 -15.78 32.90
CA GLY A 238 -8.15 -15.97 31.66
C GLY A 238 -7.63 -17.39 31.41
N ASN A 239 -7.96 -18.33 32.23
CA ASN A 239 -7.67 -19.76 32.03
C ASN A 239 -8.94 -20.43 31.48
N GLY A 240 -9.01 -20.70 30.20
CA GLY A 240 -10.14 -21.43 29.61
C GLY A 240 -10.12 -22.89 30.00
N TYR A 241 -11.25 -23.42 30.48
CA TYR A 241 -11.47 -24.85 30.74
C TYR A 241 -12.58 -25.39 29.85
N THR A 242 -12.37 -26.59 29.35
CA THR A 242 -13.42 -27.44 28.80
C THR A 242 -13.78 -28.50 29.84
N SER A 243 -15.03 -28.61 30.22
CA SER A 243 -15.55 -29.71 30.97
C SER A 243 -16.17 -30.75 30.05
#